data_7e0aa18c65e8088ab5eaca0eb3d1cf34
#
_entry.id   7e0aa18c65e8088ab5eaca0eb3d1cf34
#
_cell.length_a   1.000
_cell.length_b   1.000
_cell.length_c   1.000
_cell.angle_alpha   90.00
_cell.angle_beta   90.00
_cell.angle_gamma   90.00
#
_symmetry.space_group_name_H-M   'P 1'
#
loop_
_entity.id
_entity.type
_entity.pdbx_description
1 polymer ?
#
loop_
_entity_poly.entity_id
_entity_poly.type
_entity_poly.pdbx_seq_one_letter_code
_entity_poly.pdbx_strand_id
1 'polypeptide(L)'
;MKCPNCQSENYGKQTTCQACGAPMNQPVVKTDARGKSGPAPRAPGMAHEDVARKLKLDYVGAIRDHTDRNLDSIQDLLEEVSRPRGDAKDLLDGVARLIYKQFHVREVAIGLKSPDGLYRYVTMHGMRANIWAEHRDLAYTYDTFFDNTKYKGTVISDYTKLLLAEDMPYDEGEKQTYSEHLMKSSIRKALDDSIEGDYLDILIYGTGNELLGWIEISGTWEDKLPSARTIRVLEIVATITGIALSYRGAIPRMDQKLTP
;
A
#
# COMPACT_ATOMS: atom_id res chain seq x y z
N MET A 1 -37.44 10.30 7.31
CA MET A 1 -38.22 10.79 6.13
C MET A 1 -37.75 10.06 4.89
N LYS A 2 -38.64 9.83 3.91
CA LYS A 2 -38.25 9.09 2.67
C LYS A 2 -37.63 10.07 1.67
N CYS A 3 -36.57 9.63 1.00
CA CYS A 3 -35.92 10.39 -0.05
C CYS A 3 -36.85 10.56 -1.26
N PRO A 4 -37.05 11.78 -1.80
CA PRO A 4 -37.90 11.97 -2.97
C PRO A 4 -37.34 11.35 -4.26
N ASN A 5 -36.04 11.08 -4.32
CA ASN A 5 -35.38 10.53 -5.50
C ASN A 5 -35.31 8.98 -5.51
N CYS A 6 -34.87 8.34 -4.38
CA CYS A 6 -34.68 6.88 -4.34
C CYS A 6 -35.59 6.15 -3.36
N GLN A 7 -36.49 6.86 -2.66
CA GLN A 7 -37.45 6.36 -1.67
C GLN A 7 -36.85 5.70 -0.43
N SER A 8 -35.54 5.69 -0.26
CA SER A 8 -34.86 5.15 0.92
C SER A 8 -35.23 5.97 2.17
N GLU A 9 -35.38 5.27 3.30
CA GLU A 9 -35.63 5.92 4.59
C GLU A 9 -34.37 6.58 5.13
N ASN A 10 -34.48 7.84 5.54
CA ASN A 10 -33.40 8.62 6.14
C ASN A 10 -33.82 9.07 7.55
N TYR A 11 -32.94 8.94 8.52
CA TYR A 11 -33.17 9.28 9.91
C TYR A 11 -32.47 10.61 10.25
N GLY A 12 -33.20 11.49 10.98
CA GLY A 12 -32.67 12.78 11.41
C GLY A 12 -32.90 13.93 10.41
N LYS A 13 -32.44 15.14 10.76
CA LYS A 13 -32.50 16.34 9.91
C LYS A 13 -31.31 16.38 8.97
N GLN A 14 -31.37 15.63 7.90
CA GLN A 14 -30.31 15.61 6.91
C GLN A 14 -30.68 16.42 5.67
N THR A 15 -29.72 17.15 5.13
CA THR A 15 -29.89 17.96 3.91
C THR A 15 -29.71 17.13 2.63
N THR A 16 -29.08 15.96 2.74
CA THR A 16 -28.84 15.04 1.63
C THR A 16 -29.20 13.61 2.01
N CYS A 17 -29.65 12.81 1.05
CA CYS A 17 -29.97 11.39 1.23
C CYS A 17 -28.71 10.56 1.43
N GLN A 18 -28.67 9.72 2.47
CA GLN A 18 -27.53 8.82 2.75
C GLN A 18 -27.33 7.73 1.69
N ALA A 19 -28.41 7.34 1.00
CA ALA A 19 -28.35 6.24 0.03
C ALA A 19 -27.97 6.69 -1.38
N CYS A 20 -28.38 7.90 -1.83
CA CYS A 20 -28.14 8.36 -3.21
C CYS A 20 -27.56 9.77 -3.33
N GLY A 21 -27.25 10.45 -2.21
CA GLY A 21 -26.66 11.80 -2.23
C GLY A 21 -27.60 12.93 -2.68
N ALA A 22 -28.84 12.64 -3.05
CA ALA A 22 -29.78 13.67 -3.51
C ALA A 22 -30.21 14.61 -2.37
N PRO A 23 -30.42 15.93 -2.65
CA PRO A 23 -30.88 16.88 -1.66
C PRO A 23 -32.30 16.53 -1.16
N MET A 24 -32.50 16.56 0.16
CA MET A 24 -33.75 16.20 0.80
C MET A 24 -34.79 17.36 0.87
N ASN A 25 -34.39 18.58 0.56
CA ASN A 25 -35.18 19.80 0.71
C ASN A 25 -35.65 20.39 -0.65
N GLN A 26 -35.80 19.58 -1.70
CA GLN A 26 -36.44 20.11 -2.89
C GLN A 26 -37.96 20.10 -2.72
N PRO A 27 -38.66 21.25 -2.98
CA PRO A 27 -40.11 21.27 -2.99
C PRO A 27 -40.63 20.35 -4.10
N VAL A 28 -41.54 19.43 -3.75
CA VAL A 28 -42.22 18.58 -4.71
C VAL A 28 -43.03 19.49 -5.62
N VAL A 29 -42.59 19.68 -6.86
CA VAL A 29 -43.41 20.33 -7.90
C VAL A 29 -44.54 19.37 -8.21
N LYS A 30 -45.74 19.64 -7.69
CA LYS A 30 -46.95 18.94 -8.11
C LYS A 30 -47.25 19.36 -9.54
N THR A 31 -46.96 18.52 -10.50
CA THR A 31 -47.45 18.68 -11.87
C THR A 31 -48.92 18.23 -11.92
N ASP A 32 -49.81 19.18 -12.08
CA ASP A 32 -51.22 18.93 -12.33
C ASP A 32 -51.39 18.20 -13.67
N ALA A 33 -52.01 17.03 -13.57
CA ALA A 33 -52.31 16.20 -14.71
C ALA A 33 -53.53 16.80 -15.45
N ARG A 34 -53.32 17.55 -16.54
CA ARG A 34 -54.19 17.66 -17.71
C ARG A 34 -53.56 18.62 -18.75
N GLY A 35 -52.80 18.08 -19.63
CA GLY A 35 -52.34 18.76 -20.83
C GLY A 35 -51.73 17.71 -21.78
N LYS A 36 -52.38 17.47 -22.89
CA LYS A 36 -51.81 16.69 -23.99
C LYS A 36 -50.55 17.41 -24.47
N SER A 37 -49.42 17.01 -23.93
CA SER A 37 -48.12 17.42 -24.46
C SER A 37 -47.65 16.41 -25.45
N GLY A 38 -47.49 16.82 -26.68
CA GLY A 38 -46.68 16.08 -27.65
C GLY A 38 -45.29 15.82 -27.05
N PRO A 39 -44.52 14.89 -27.63
CA PRO A 39 -43.22 14.55 -27.10
C PRO A 39 -42.39 15.84 -27.02
N ALA A 40 -41.98 16.21 -25.79
CA ALA A 40 -41.08 17.33 -25.61
C ALA A 40 -39.83 17.12 -26.50
N PRO A 41 -39.34 18.16 -27.16
CA PRO A 41 -38.14 18.06 -27.96
C PRO A 41 -37.05 17.51 -27.03
N ARG A 42 -36.48 16.34 -27.34
CA ARG A 42 -35.33 15.81 -26.64
C ARG A 42 -34.29 16.92 -26.66
N ALA A 43 -33.82 17.32 -25.45
CA ALA A 43 -32.64 18.15 -25.37
C ALA A 43 -31.56 17.53 -26.29
N PRO A 44 -30.83 18.33 -27.06
CA PRO A 44 -29.81 17.81 -27.96
C PRO A 44 -28.87 16.94 -27.09
N GLY A 45 -28.89 15.62 -27.38
CA GLY A 45 -28.06 14.68 -26.67
C GLY A 45 -26.60 15.08 -26.86
N MET A 46 -25.82 15.05 -25.81
CA MET A 46 -24.37 15.27 -25.92
C MET A 46 -23.82 14.32 -26.98
N ALA A 47 -23.06 14.84 -27.95
CA ALA A 47 -22.44 13.99 -28.94
C ALA A 47 -21.52 12.97 -28.24
N HIS A 48 -21.56 11.71 -28.65
CA HIS A 48 -20.74 10.65 -28.00
C HIS A 48 -19.24 10.98 -28.04
N GLU A 49 -18.80 11.76 -29.03
CA GLU A 49 -17.43 12.29 -29.14
C GLU A 49 -17.07 13.26 -27.98
N ASP A 50 -18.04 14.05 -27.52
CA ASP A 50 -17.85 14.94 -26.37
C ASP A 50 -17.75 14.16 -25.06
N VAL A 51 -18.51 13.05 -24.93
CA VAL A 51 -18.41 12.15 -23.78
C VAL A 51 -17.05 11.48 -23.73
N ALA A 52 -16.57 10.95 -24.85
CA ALA A 52 -15.26 10.34 -24.96
C ALA A 52 -14.11 11.34 -24.68
N ARG A 53 -14.24 12.57 -25.22
CA ARG A 53 -13.27 13.65 -24.99
C ARG A 53 -13.23 14.06 -23.52
N LYS A 54 -14.41 14.21 -22.90
CA LYS A 54 -14.51 14.55 -21.47
C LYS A 54 -13.86 13.48 -20.62
N LEU A 55 -14.18 12.20 -20.83
CA LEU A 55 -13.59 11.09 -20.09
C LEU A 55 -12.05 11.07 -20.21
N LYS A 56 -11.53 11.30 -21.44
CA LYS A 56 -10.08 11.37 -21.66
C LYS A 56 -9.42 12.54 -20.93
N LEU A 57 -10.07 13.73 -20.90
CA LEU A 57 -9.57 14.90 -20.19
C LEU A 57 -9.65 14.69 -18.68
N ASP A 58 -10.74 14.11 -18.19
CA ASP A 58 -10.92 13.78 -16.77
C ASP A 58 -9.85 12.76 -16.33
N TYR A 59 -9.59 11.72 -17.14
CA TYR A 59 -8.55 10.74 -16.87
C TYR A 59 -7.14 11.36 -16.80
N VAL A 60 -6.78 12.19 -17.78
CA VAL A 60 -5.48 12.90 -17.79
C VAL A 60 -5.39 13.93 -16.66
N GLY A 61 -6.50 14.54 -16.26
CA GLY A 61 -6.59 15.46 -15.13
C GLY A 61 -6.44 14.79 -13.78
N ALA A 62 -7.01 13.59 -13.64
CA ALA A 62 -7.03 12.78 -12.44
C ALA A 62 -5.63 12.27 -12.03
N ILE A 63 -4.73 12.05 -12.99
CA ILE A 63 -3.33 11.61 -12.77
C ILE A 63 -2.53 12.58 -11.84
N ARG A 64 -3.12 13.69 -11.44
CA ARG A 64 -2.47 14.67 -10.54
C ARG A 64 -2.80 14.50 -9.07
N ASP A 65 -3.79 13.67 -8.71
CA ASP A 65 -4.16 13.44 -7.32
C ASP A 65 -3.33 12.29 -6.71
N HIS A 66 -3.11 12.34 -5.39
CA HIS A 66 -2.41 11.28 -4.63
C HIS A 66 -3.07 9.89 -4.77
N THR A 67 -4.37 9.83 -5.03
CA THR A 67 -5.10 8.58 -5.24
C THR A 67 -4.67 7.88 -6.50
N ASP A 68 -4.48 8.65 -7.57
CA ASP A 68 -4.11 8.12 -8.89
C ASP A 68 -2.65 7.68 -8.93
N ARG A 69 -1.75 8.39 -8.22
CA ARG A 69 -0.35 7.94 -8.07
C ARG A 69 -0.25 6.57 -7.41
N ASN A 70 -1.12 6.28 -6.45
CA ASN A 70 -1.15 4.97 -5.81
C ASN A 70 -1.63 3.88 -6.77
N LEU A 71 -2.61 4.18 -7.65
CA LEU A 71 -3.06 3.26 -8.68
C LEU A 71 -1.99 3.05 -9.76
N ASP A 72 -1.31 4.12 -10.19
CA ASP A 72 -0.18 4.02 -11.11
C ASP A 72 0.94 3.14 -10.51
N SER A 73 1.23 3.28 -9.21
CA SER A 73 2.22 2.45 -8.52
C SER A 73 1.82 0.96 -8.51
N ILE A 74 0.54 0.67 -8.34
CA ILE A 74 0.03 -0.72 -8.42
C ILE A 74 0.13 -1.24 -9.86
N GLN A 75 -0.19 -0.41 -10.85
CA GLN A 75 -0.06 -0.77 -12.26
C GLN A 75 1.40 -1.04 -12.63
N ASP A 76 2.33 -0.16 -12.27
CA ASP A 76 3.77 -0.35 -12.46
C ASP A 76 4.26 -1.65 -11.82
N LEU A 77 3.77 -1.97 -10.61
CA LEU A 77 4.09 -3.22 -9.94
C LEU A 77 3.54 -4.44 -10.70
N LEU A 78 2.29 -4.39 -11.16
CA LEU A 78 1.70 -5.48 -11.94
C LEU A 78 2.45 -5.69 -13.25
N GLU A 79 2.92 -4.63 -13.91
CA GLU A 79 3.77 -4.74 -15.09
C GLU A 79 5.12 -5.38 -14.76
N GLU A 80 5.77 -4.98 -13.67
CA GLU A 80 7.05 -5.56 -13.23
C GLU A 80 6.91 -7.04 -12.87
N VAL A 81 5.86 -7.40 -12.14
CA VAL A 81 5.53 -8.78 -11.77
C VAL A 81 5.22 -9.65 -13.00
N SER A 82 4.56 -9.07 -14.00
CA SER A 82 4.18 -9.77 -15.24
C SER A 82 5.35 -10.01 -16.19
N ARG A 83 6.49 -9.34 -15.98
CA ARG A 83 7.68 -9.57 -16.81
C ARG A 83 8.25 -10.97 -16.57
N PRO A 84 8.43 -11.79 -17.61
CA PRO A 84 8.88 -13.16 -17.48
C PRO A 84 10.38 -13.28 -17.11
N ARG A 85 11.10 -12.17 -17.00
CA ARG A 85 12.55 -12.10 -16.84
C ARG A 85 12.94 -11.66 -15.44
N GLY A 86 13.97 -12.28 -14.88
CA GLY A 86 14.56 -11.97 -13.60
C GLY A 86 14.29 -13.04 -12.54
N ASP A 87 15.18 -13.12 -11.57
CA ASP A 87 15.02 -13.97 -10.39
C ASP A 87 14.16 -13.27 -9.32
N ALA A 88 13.99 -13.91 -8.17
CA ALA A 88 13.23 -13.32 -7.06
C ALA A 88 13.88 -12.04 -6.56
N LYS A 89 15.22 -11.94 -6.62
CA LYS A 89 15.94 -10.74 -6.19
C LYS A 89 15.65 -9.55 -7.09
N ASP A 90 15.65 -9.74 -8.41
CA ASP A 90 15.33 -8.67 -9.37
C ASP A 90 13.93 -8.11 -9.15
N LEU A 91 12.94 -8.99 -8.88
CA LEU A 91 11.59 -8.58 -8.52
C LEU A 91 11.59 -7.71 -7.26
N LEU A 92 12.27 -8.17 -6.20
CA LEU A 92 12.30 -7.45 -4.92
C LEU A 92 13.05 -6.12 -5.02
N ASP A 93 14.11 -6.05 -5.80
CA ASP A 93 14.82 -4.79 -6.10
C ASP A 93 13.88 -3.80 -6.82
N GLY A 94 13.05 -4.29 -7.75
CA GLY A 94 12.01 -3.50 -8.41
C GLY A 94 10.96 -2.98 -7.43
N VAL A 95 10.44 -3.85 -6.58
CA VAL A 95 9.44 -3.52 -5.54
C VAL A 95 10.01 -2.50 -4.54
N ALA A 96 11.21 -2.72 -4.01
CA ALA A 96 11.84 -1.80 -3.07
C ALA A 96 12.07 -0.41 -3.68
N ARG A 97 12.52 -0.36 -4.94
CA ARG A 97 12.69 0.90 -5.70
C ARG A 97 11.37 1.61 -5.92
N LEU A 98 10.31 0.87 -6.26
CA LEU A 98 8.97 1.43 -6.45
C LEU A 98 8.48 2.05 -5.14
N ILE A 99 8.54 1.31 -4.03
CA ILE A 99 8.13 1.81 -2.70
C ILE A 99 8.90 3.08 -2.34
N TYR A 100 10.22 3.06 -2.42
CA TYR A 100 11.09 4.19 -2.11
C TYR A 100 10.70 5.45 -2.89
N LYS A 101 10.47 5.33 -4.21
CA LYS A 101 10.19 6.46 -5.08
C LYS A 101 8.76 6.98 -4.98
N GLN A 102 7.78 6.08 -4.95
CA GLN A 102 6.37 6.47 -5.05
C GLN A 102 5.78 6.91 -3.71
N PHE A 103 6.24 6.30 -2.61
CA PHE A 103 5.72 6.62 -1.29
C PHE A 103 6.64 7.55 -0.49
N HIS A 104 7.75 7.98 -1.09
CA HIS A 104 8.70 8.93 -0.51
C HIS A 104 9.17 8.51 0.89
N VAL A 105 9.38 7.22 1.10
CA VAL A 105 9.94 6.68 2.34
C VAL A 105 11.45 6.84 2.36
N ARG A 106 12.04 7.03 3.54
CA ARG A 106 13.48 7.24 3.68
C ARG A 106 14.29 5.99 3.37
N GLU A 107 13.79 4.85 3.84
CA GLU A 107 14.47 3.57 3.71
C GLU A 107 13.44 2.47 3.50
N VAL A 108 13.80 1.51 2.66
CA VAL A 108 13.04 0.29 2.39
C VAL A 108 14.00 -0.86 2.41
N ALA A 109 13.71 -1.89 3.19
CA ALA A 109 14.39 -3.17 3.11
C ALA A 109 13.35 -4.28 2.91
N ILE A 110 13.73 -5.33 2.20
CA ILE A 110 12.88 -6.50 2.00
C ILE A 110 13.66 -7.74 2.37
N GLY A 111 13.07 -8.57 3.22
CA GLY A 111 13.62 -9.85 3.61
C GLY A 111 12.74 -11.01 3.17
N LEU A 112 13.38 -12.15 2.97
CA LEU A 112 12.73 -13.41 2.61
C LEU A 112 13.15 -14.54 3.53
N LYS A 113 12.28 -15.54 3.59
CA LYS A 113 12.59 -16.84 4.20
C LYS A 113 13.65 -17.56 3.39
N SER A 114 14.74 -17.91 4.05
CA SER A 114 15.83 -18.71 3.50
C SER A 114 15.55 -20.22 3.60
N PRO A 115 16.28 -21.08 2.87
CA PRO A 115 16.07 -22.53 2.92
C PRO A 115 16.25 -23.17 4.30
N ASP A 116 17.02 -22.54 5.20
CA ASP A 116 17.22 -22.98 6.59
C ASP A 116 16.06 -22.59 7.52
N GLY A 117 15.02 -21.93 6.97
CA GLY A 117 13.83 -21.51 7.71
C GLY A 117 13.94 -20.15 8.38
N LEU A 118 15.11 -19.50 8.36
CA LEU A 118 15.30 -18.16 8.89
C LEU A 118 14.96 -17.11 7.85
N TYR A 119 14.61 -15.90 8.32
CA TYR A 119 14.28 -14.76 7.49
C TYR A 119 15.45 -13.79 7.47
N ARG A 120 15.90 -13.39 6.27
CA ARG A 120 17.04 -12.50 6.06
C ARG A 120 16.73 -11.43 5.04
N TYR A 121 17.37 -10.28 5.19
CA TYR A 121 17.28 -9.21 4.22
C TYR A 121 17.92 -9.62 2.87
N VAL A 122 17.25 -9.28 1.79
CA VAL A 122 17.65 -9.59 0.40
C VAL A 122 18.00 -8.32 -0.38
N THR A 123 17.23 -7.26 -0.18
CA THR A 123 17.40 -5.99 -0.90
C THR A 123 17.03 -4.80 -0.04
N MET A 124 17.51 -3.62 -0.46
CA MET A 124 17.22 -2.34 0.20
C MET A 124 17.27 -1.16 -0.77
N HIS A 125 16.61 -0.06 -0.38
CA HIS A 125 16.79 1.27 -0.96
C HIS A 125 16.79 2.35 0.13
N GLY A 126 17.57 3.42 -0.10
CA GLY A 126 17.67 4.56 0.82
C GLY A 126 18.68 4.39 1.95
N MET A 127 18.98 3.18 2.36
CA MET A 127 19.90 2.88 3.45
C MET A 127 21.36 3.09 3.04
N ARG A 128 22.21 3.56 3.95
CA ARG A 128 23.65 3.69 3.72
C ARG A 128 24.32 2.33 3.63
N ALA A 129 25.35 2.20 2.77
CA ALA A 129 26.00 0.92 2.47
C ALA A 129 26.58 0.22 3.73
N ASN A 130 27.12 0.98 4.68
CA ASN A 130 27.65 0.42 5.93
C ASN A 130 26.55 -0.12 6.84
N ILE A 131 25.42 0.60 6.94
CA ILE A 131 24.23 0.15 7.69
C ILE A 131 23.66 -1.11 7.04
N TRP A 132 23.56 -1.11 5.70
CA TRP A 132 23.10 -2.28 4.96
C TRP A 132 23.97 -3.52 5.20
N ALA A 133 25.29 -3.38 5.27
CA ALA A 133 26.19 -4.50 5.51
C ALA A 133 25.87 -5.21 6.84
N GLU A 134 25.55 -4.46 7.89
CA GLU A 134 25.15 -5.00 9.19
C GLU A 134 23.74 -5.60 9.17
N HIS A 135 22.79 -4.93 8.54
CA HIS A 135 21.41 -5.45 8.37
C HIS A 135 21.38 -6.80 7.68
N ARG A 136 22.15 -6.96 6.61
CA ARG A 136 22.20 -8.18 5.79
C ARG A 136 22.60 -9.41 6.60
N ASP A 137 23.39 -9.23 7.65
CA ASP A 137 23.86 -10.32 8.50
C ASP A 137 22.86 -10.73 9.57
N LEU A 138 21.80 -9.95 9.79
CA LEU A 138 20.73 -10.30 10.71
C LEU A 138 19.87 -11.44 10.18
N ALA A 139 19.43 -12.28 11.10
CA ALA A 139 18.54 -13.40 10.80
C ALA A 139 17.44 -13.49 11.86
N TYR A 140 16.20 -13.61 11.39
CA TYR A 140 15.01 -13.67 12.24
C TYR A 140 14.34 -15.02 12.15
N THR A 141 13.65 -15.42 13.21
CA THR A 141 12.77 -16.59 13.22
C THR A 141 11.34 -16.19 12.87
N TYR A 142 10.49 -17.15 12.56
CA TYR A 142 9.05 -16.91 12.37
C TYR A 142 8.44 -16.18 13.57
N ASP A 143 8.79 -16.62 14.78
CA ASP A 143 8.24 -16.06 16.03
C ASP A 143 8.60 -14.59 16.23
N THR A 144 9.72 -14.10 15.66
CA THR A 144 10.13 -12.70 15.75
C THR A 144 9.06 -11.74 15.24
N PHE A 145 8.29 -12.14 14.23
CA PHE A 145 7.24 -11.29 13.65
C PHE A 145 5.95 -11.26 14.47
N PHE A 146 5.69 -12.29 15.28
CA PHE A 146 4.43 -12.46 16.00
C PHE A 146 4.56 -12.36 17.52
N ASP A 147 5.73 -12.68 18.06
CA ASP A 147 6.00 -12.56 19.49
C ASP A 147 6.43 -11.13 19.86
N ASN A 148 5.65 -10.51 20.74
CA ASN A 148 5.92 -9.16 21.25
C ASN A 148 6.82 -9.15 22.51
N THR A 149 7.47 -10.26 22.87
CA THR A 149 8.33 -10.30 24.07
C THR A 149 9.63 -9.55 23.84
N LYS A 150 10.26 -9.73 22.69
CA LYS A 150 11.51 -9.05 22.31
C LYS A 150 11.25 -7.71 21.63
N TYR A 151 10.47 -7.72 20.54
CA TYR A 151 10.17 -6.51 19.75
C TYR A 151 8.72 -6.11 19.99
N LYS A 152 8.53 -5.17 20.91
CA LYS A 152 7.18 -4.67 21.22
C LYS A 152 6.66 -3.81 20.09
N GLY A 153 5.80 -4.41 19.28
CA GLY A 153 5.17 -3.70 18.17
C GLY A 153 3.67 -3.59 18.35
N THR A 154 3.11 -2.55 17.77
CA THR A 154 1.65 -2.35 17.67
C THR A 154 1.14 -2.97 16.38
N VAL A 155 0.24 -3.94 16.47
CA VAL A 155 -0.44 -4.54 15.32
C VAL A 155 -1.40 -3.50 14.74
N ILE A 156 -1.17 -3.09 13.50
CA ILE A 156 -2.01 -2.14 12.75
C ILE A 156 -3.06 -2.90 11.94
N SER A 157 -2.67 -4.04 11.37
CA SER A 157 -3.54 -4.96 10.62
C SER A 157 -2.96 -6.37 10.68
N ASP A 158 -3.62 -7.34 10.01
CA ASP A 158 -3.09 -8.71 9.86
C ASP A 158 -1.78 -8.77 9.07
N TYR A 159 -1.43 -7.70 8.36
CA TYR A 159 -0.22 -7.59 7.55
C TYR A 159 0.82 -6.67 8.15
N THR A 160 0.44 -5.70 8.97
CA THR A 160 1.32 -4.57 9.32
C THR A 160 1.50 -4.45 10.83
N LYS A 161 2.76 -4.37 11.25
CA LYS A 161 3.20 -4.12 12.61
C LYS A 161 4.05 -2.85 12.65
N LEU A 162 3.73 -1.93 13.56
CA LEU A 162 4.50 -0.72 13.84
C LEU A 162 5.44 -0.97 15.00
N LEU A 163 6.70 -0.71 14.80
CA LEU A 163 7.78 -0.80 15.78
C LEU A 163 8.28 0.62 16.06
N LEU A 164 8.16 1.08 17.31
CA LEU A 164 8.60 2.41 17.70
C LEU A 164 9.96 2.34 18.37
N ALA A 165 10.81 3.31 18.08
CA ALA A 165 12.16 3.41 18.59
C ALA A 165 12.21 3.37 20.14
N GLU A 166 11.19 3.94 20.79
CA GLU A 166 11.09 4.00 22.25
C GLU A 166 10.88 2.62 22.90
N ASP A 167 10.35 1.64 22.15
CA ASP A 167 10.04 0.28 22.64
C ASP A 167 11.05 -0.78 22.17
N MET A 168 12.05 -0.40 21.37
CA MET A 168 13.02 -1.34 20.81
C MET A 168 14.13 -1.69 21.80
N PRO A 169 14.50 -2.99 21.95
CA PRO A 169 15.50 -3.42 22.90
C PRO A 169 16.94 -3.02 22.51
N TYR A 170 17.23 -2.86 21.23
CA TYR A 170 18.54 -2.52 20.67
C TYR A 170 19.68 -3.40 21.21
N ASP A 171 19.60 -4.69 20.94
CA ASP A 171 20.62 -5.66 21.32
C ASP A 171 22.01 -5.29 20.73
N GLU A 172 23.08 -5.80 21.35
CA GLU A 172 24.47 -5.55 20.90
C GLU A 172 24.69 -5.82 19.40
N GLY A 173 24.07 -6.89 18.86
CA GLY A 173 24.16 -7.24 17.43
C GLY A 173 23.40 -6.32 16.50
N GLU A 174 22.50 -5.48 17.02
CA GLU A 174 21.67 -4.56 16.25
C GLU A 174 22.15 -3.10 16.34
N LYS A 175 23.11 -2.79 17.23
CA LYS A 175 23.58 -1.42 17.47
C LYS A 175 24.16 -0.72 16.25
N GLN A 176 24.58 -1.45 15.23
CA GLN A 176 25.16 -0.90 14.02
C GLN A 176 24.15 -0.73 12.89
N THR A 177 22.90 -1.20 13.09
CA THR A 177 21.84 -1.12 12.09
C THR A 177 21.08 0.21 12.12
N TYR A 178 21.31 1.06 13.09
CA TYR A 178 20.72 2.38 13.24
C TYR A 178 21.74 3.40 13.75
N SER A 179 21.41 4.69 13.68
CA SER A 179 22.26 5.74 14.21
C SER A 179 21.89 6.03 15.68
N GLU A 180 22.62 5.44 16.62
CA GLU A 180 22.38 5.65 18.06
C GLU A 180 22.34 7.13 18.45
N HIS A 181 23.19 7.97 17.83
CA HIS A 181 23.20 9.41 18.09
C HIS A 181 21.92 10.09 17.61
N LEU A 182 21.46 9.77 16.41
CA LEU A 182 20.21 10.32 15.86
C LEU A 182 19.02 9.86 16.69
N MET A 183 18.96 8.58 17.03
CA MET A 183 17.89 8.03 17.85
C MET A 183 17.80 8.70 19.22
N LYS A 184 18.94 8.90 19.92
CA LYS A 184 18.97 9.57 21.23
C LYS A 184 18.66 11.07 21.16
N SER A 185 18.93 11.72 20.03
CA SER A 185 18.68 13.16 19.83
C SER A 185 17.31 13.45 19.23
N SER A 186 16.64 12.45 18.68
CA SER A 186 15.32 12.61 18.06
C SER A 186 14.22 12.59 19.13
N ILE A 187 13.38 13.61 19.13
CA ILE A 187 12.22 13.73 20.00
C ILE A 187 10.98 13.82 19.14
N ARG A 188 10.03 12.91 19.35
CA ARG A 188 8.72 12.95 18.73
C ARG A 188 7.93 14.17 19.23
N LYS A 189 7.56 15.08 18.34
CA LYS A 189 6.85 16.33 18.66
C LYS A 189 5.36 16.26 18.28
N ALA A 190 5.00 15.41 17.34
CA ALA A 190 3.64 15.16 16.91
C ALA A 190 3.39 13.64 16.84
N LEU A 191 2.11 13.24 16.92
CA LEU A 191 1.72 11.81 16.93
C LEU A 191 2.06 11.08 15.63
N ASP A 192 2.22 11.82 14.56
CA ASP A 192 2.56 11.30 13.22
C ASP A 192 4.05 11.45 12.88
N ASP A 193 4.88 11.99 13.78
CA ASP A 193 6.32 12.07 13.55
C ASP A 193 6.95 10.67 13.50
N SER A 194 7.87 10.49 12.59
CA SER A 194 8.76 9.32 12.55
C SER A 194 10.16 9.75 12.94
N ILE A 195 10.75 9.02 13.88
CA ILE A 195 12.12 9.22 14.35
C ILE A 195 13.03 8.07 13.92
N GLU A 196 14.32 8.22 14.09
CA GLU A 196 15.30 7.16 13.84
C GLU A 196 14.99 5.94 14.70
N GLY A 197 14.94 4.75 14.07
CA GLY A 197 14.58 3.51 14.74
C GLY A 197 13.09 3.16 14.72
N ASP A 198 12.23 4.00 14.13
CA ASP A 198 10.85 3.61 13.85
C ASP A 198 10.79 2.80 12.56
N TYR A 199 10.08 1.66 12.61
CA TYR A 199 9.88 0.78 11.47
C TYR A 199 8.43 0.34 11.34
N LEU A 200 7.98 0.14 10.12
CA LEU A 200 6.78 -0.62 9.79
C LEU A 200 7.20 -1.90 9.07
N ASP A 201 6.84 -3.03 9.66
CA ASP A 201 6.93 -4.33 9.02
C ASP A 201 5.62 -4.67 8.33
N ILE A 202 5.69 -4.98 7.03
CA ILE A 202 4.54 -5.38 6.23
C ILE A 202 4.80 -6.80 5.73
N LEU A 203 4.02 -7.76 6.21
CA LEU A 203 4.22 -9.18 5.96
C LEU A 203 3.86 -9.58 4.52
N ILE A 204 4.69 -10.41 3.90
CA ILE A 204 4.49 -10.97 2.57
C ILE A 204 4.03 -12.42 2.73
N TYR A 205 2.77 -12.69 2.43
CA TYR A 205 2.22 -14.04 2.44
C TYR A 205 2.16 -14.63 1.04
N GLY A 206 2.48 -15.91 0.92
CA GLY A 206 2.29 -16.69 -0.29
C GLY A 206 0.84 -17.14 -0.51
N THR A 207 0.60 -17.81 -1.65
CA THR A 207 -0.74 -18.28 -2.04
C THR A 207 -1.30 -19.36 -1.12
N GLY A 208 -0.47 -20.05 -0.35
CA GLY A 208 -0.84 -21.00 0.71
C GLY A 208 -0.96 -20.36 2.09
N ASN A 209 -0.98 -19.05 2.18
CA ASN A 209 -0.98 -18.27 3.44
C ASN A 209 0.27 -18.51 4.32
N GLU A 210 1.34 -19.02 3.73
CA GLU A 210 2.66 -19.12 4.38
C GLU A 210 3.36 -17.76 4.38
N LEU A 211 4.06 -17.42 5.47
CA LEU A 211 4.90 -16.24 5.52
C LEU A 211 6.16 -16.47 4.66
N LEU A 212 6.28 -15.71 3.57
CA LEU A 212 7.42 -15.73 2.66
C LEU A 212 8.51 -14.73 3.05
N GLY A 213 8.13 -13.61 3.67
CA GLY A 213 9.04 -12.53 4.02
C GLY A 213 8.32 -11.31 4.54
N TRP A 214 9.02 -10.17 4.54
CA TRP A 214 8.46 -8.89 4.94
C TRP A 214 9.08 -7.73 4.16
N ILE A 215 8.37 -6.63 4.12
CA ILE A 215 8.85 -5.32 3.69
C ILE A 215 8.96 -4.48 4.95
N GLU A 216 10.14 -3.95 5.22
CA GLU A 216 10.40 -3.00 6.29
C GLU A 216 10.58 -1.62 5.69
N ILE A 217 9.88 -0.64 6.23
CA ILE A 217 10.04 0.75 5.85
C ILE A 217 10.26 1.62 7.08
N SER A 218 11.11 2.64 6.95
CA SER A 218 11.23 3.72 7.93
C SER A 218 10.19 4.82 7.65
N GLY A 219 10.32 5.97 8.30
CA GLY A 219 9.46 7.12 8.04
C GLY A 219 9.59 7.70 6.62
N THR A 220 8.73 8.65 6.32
CA THR A 220 8.76 9.38 5.03
C THR A 220 9.90 10.40 4.98
N TRP A 221 10.17 10.95 3.79
CA TRP A 221 11.16 12.04 3.62
C TRP A 221 10.82 13.31 4.42
N GLU A 222 9.56 13.45 4.87
CA GLU A 222 9.09 14.56 5.71
C GLU A 222 9.17 14.24 7.20
N ASP A 223 9.89 13.19 7.60
CA ASP A 223 9.99 12.69 8.97
C ASP A 223 8.63 12.37 9.61
N LYS A 224 7.72 11.80 8.81
CA LYS A 224 6.40 11.36 9.24
C LYS A 224 6.22 9.87 9.11
N LEU A 225 5.36 9.29 9.94
CA LEU A 225 4.85 7.95 9.72
C LEU A 225 4.00 7.92 8.45
N PRO A 226 4.03 6.83 7.67
CA PRO A 226 3.16 6.70 6.51
C PRO A 226 1.68 6.79 6.90
N SER A 227 0.90 7.45 6.05
CA SER A 227 -0.55 7.54 6.28
C SER A 227 -1.23 6.17 6.24
N ALA A 228 -2.39 6.04 6.89
CA ALA A 228 -3.19 4.80 6.83
C ALA A 228 -3.52 4.38 5.38
N ARG A 229 -3.72 5.34 4.47
CA ARG A 229 -3.92 5.05 3.04
C ARG A 229 -2.66 4.47 2.42
N THR A 230 -1.49 5.05 2.70
CA THR A 230 -0.19 4.54 2.24
C THR A 230 0.05 3.12 2.72
N ILE A 231 -0.20 2.85 4.00
CA ILE A 231 -0.06 1.50 4.58
C ILE A 231 -0.93 0.49 3.82
N ARG A 232 -2.21 0.81 3.56
CA ARG A 232 -3.10 -0.08 2.80
C ARG A 232 -2.60 -0.38 1.38
N VAL A 233 -2.03 0.61 0.70
CA VAL A 233 -1.44 0.38 -0.63
C VAL A 233 -0.20 -0.49 -0.54
N LEU A 234 0.65 -0.29 0.48
CA LEU A 234 1.81 -1.13 0.72
C LEU A 234 1.43 -2.59 1.05
N GLU A 235 0.33 -2.80 1.76
CA GLU A 235 -0.23 -4.15 1.99
C GLU A 235 -0.67 -4.82 0.68
N ILE A 236 -1.25 -4.06 -0.26
CA ILE A 236 -1.57 -4.56 -1.61
C ILE A 236 -0.27 -4.91 -2.36
N VAL A 237 0.75 -4.04 -2.29
CA VAL A 237 2.08 -4.30 -2.87
C VAL A 237 2.68 -5.59 -2.30
N ALA A 238 2.63 -5.79 -0.98
CA ALA A 238 3.10 -7.00 -0.33
C ALA A 238 2.33 -8.25 -0.79
N THR A 239 1.00 -8.15 -0.91
CA THR A 239 0.15 -9.24 -1.40
C THR A 239 0.50 -9.63 -2.84
N ILE A 240 0.61 -8.66 -3.75
CA ILE A 240 0.99 -8.90 -5.16
C ILE A 240 2.39 -9.53 -5.23
N THR A 241 3.33 -9.01 -4.42
CA THR A 241 4.69 -9.55 -4.33
C THR A 241 4.69 -11.01 -3.87
N GLY A 242 3.89 -11.35 -2.86
CA GLY A 242 3.75 -12.71 -2.36
C GLY A 242 3.17 -13.67 -3.39
N ILE A 243 2.15 -13.25 -4.13
CA ILE A 243 1.59 -14.00 -5.26
C ILE A 243 2.68 -14.26 -6.31
N ALA A 244 3.41 -13.22 -6.72
CA ALA A 244 4.47 -13.33 -7.72
C ALA A 244 5.60 -14.27 -7.30
N LEU A 245 6.03 -14.19 -6.05
CA LEU A 245 7.06 -15.08 -5.50
C LEU A 245 6.57 -16.54 -5.49
N SER A 246 5.32 -16.80 -5.08
CA SER A 246 4.73 -18.12 -5.09
C SER A 246 4.71 -18.74 -6.50
N TYR A 247 4.32 -17.97 -7.50
CA TYR A 247 4.28 -18.44 -8.88
C TYR A 247 5.68 -18.64 -9.46
N ARG A 248 6.64 -17.78 -9.16
CA ARG A 248 8.04 -17.94 -9.62
C ARG A 248 8.72 -19.16 -8.99
N GLY A 249 8.40 -19.50 -7.74
CA GLY A 249 8.86 -20.73 -7.07
C GLY A 249 8.16 -22.00 -7.57
N ALA A 250 6.91 -21.88 -8.04
CA ALA A 250 6.10 -23.00 -8.52
C ALA A 250 6.35 -23.36 -10.00
N ILE A 251 6.94 -22.45 -10.80
CA ILE A 251 7.36 -22.78 -12.18
C ILE A 251 8.67 -23.56 -12.06
N PRO A 252 8.70 -24.90 -12.25
CA PRO A 252 9.94 -25.63 -12.37
C PRO A 252 10.69 -24.98 -13.54
N ARG A 253 11.99 -24.73 -13.37
CA ARG A 253 12.83 -24.31 -14.50
C ARG A 253 12.70 -25.35 -15.58
N MET A 254 11.85 -25.11 -16.56
CA MET A 254 11.66 -26.00 -17.72
C MET A 254 12.94 -26.14 -18.56
N ASP A 255 13.97 -25.36 -18.25
CA ASP A 255 15.23 -25.33 -18.98
C ASP A 255 16.24 -26.43 -18.56
N GLN A 256 15.91 -27.30 -17.58
CA GLN A 256 16.84 -28.31 -17.11
C GLN A 256 16.56 -29.77 -17.56
N LYS A 257 15.63 -30.01 -18.49
CA LYS A 257 15.41 -31.35 -19.05
C LYS A 257 15.18 -31.33 -20.55
N LEU A 258 16.11 -30.81 -21.30
CA LEU A 258 16.28 -31.13 -22.71
C LEU A 258 17.78 -31.24 -23.02
N THR A 259 18.45 -32.20 -22.40
CA THR A 259 19.67 -32.78 -22.95
C THR A 259 19.42 -34.29 -23.12
N PRO A 260 19.56 -34.81 -24.36
CA PRO A 260 19.27 -36.18 -24.70
C PRO A 260 20.28 -37.15 -24.06
#